data_a812345f92e47132024d5e41bbd7ce41
#
_entry.id   a812345f92e47132024d5e41bbd7ce41
#
_cell.length_a   1.000
_cell.length_b   1.000
_cell.length_c   1.000
_cell.angle_alpha   90.00
_cell.angle_beta   90.00
_cell.angle_gamma   90.00
#
_symmetry.space_group_name_H-M   'P 1'
#
loop_
_entity.id
_entity.type
_entity.pdbx_description
1 polymer ?
#
loop_
_entity_poly.entity_id
_entity_poly.type
_entity_poly.pdbx_seq_one_letter_code
_entity_poly.pdbx_strand_id
1 'polypeptide(L)'
;RCRGLPAASLESLLFGHEQGAFAGAFDRQTGLLEQCDGGTLILDDVDRIPRDQQERLADVLDSGIVRPTGATHGFKIDLRVFATSDLDLEQEVVTGGFARALFDQLAVTRIRMPALRERLGDIPALTRYFLAKIGEQPGLKHHSIADSGLSLIEGYDWPGNVRQLQAALFRACVFEQREALTAHSFPQLAELLGDQADRGESRARGLGVLLYTDDGHVRPLEEIEADII
;
A
#
# COMPACT_ATOMS: atom_id res chain seq x y z
N ARG A 1 12.55 -6.65 -2.19
CA ARG A 1 11.12 -6.59 -2.48
C ARG A 1 10.63 -7.96 -2.93
N CYS A 2 9.61 -8.53 -2.23
CA CYS A 2 9.12 -9.88 -2.51
C CYS A 2 8.12 -9.92 -3.68
N ARG A 3 7.49 -8.79 -3.99
CA ARG A 3 6.54 -8.65 -5.10
C ARG A 3 7.22 -8.74 -6.47
N GLY A 4 6.62 -9.52 -7.39
CA GLY A 4 7.00 -9.58 -8.80
C GLY A 4 8.09 -10.58 -9.13
N LEU A 5 8.57 -11.36 -8.16
CA LEU A 5 9.51 -12.46 -8.40
C LEU A 5 8.76 -13.80 -8.49
N PRO A 6 9.12 -14.69 -9.45
CA PRO A 6 8.69 -16.08 -9.43
C PRO A 6 9.11 -16.77 -8.13
N ALA A 7 8.29 -17.71 -7.62
CA ALA A 7 8.55 -18.41 -6.36
C ALA A 7 9.96 -19.04 -6.28
N ALA A 8 10.39 -19.75 -7.31
CA ALA A 8 11.71 -20.37 -7.37
C ALA A 8 12.86 -19.36 -7.33
N SER A 9 12.67 -18.19 -7.98
CA SER A 9 13.65 -17.12 -7.98
C SER A 9 13.74 -16.45 -6.60
N LEU A 10 12.60 -16.28 -5.92
CA LEU A 10 12.56 -15.71 -4.58
C LEU A 10 13.23 -16.65 -3.56
N GLU A 11 12.98 -17.97 -3.67
CA GLU A 11 13.60 -19.00 -2.83
C GLU A 11 15.13 -18.97 -2.97
N SER A 12 15.62 -19.02 -4.21
CA SER A 12 17.05 -18.96 -4.50
C SER A 12 17.69 -17.65 -4.03
N LEU A 13 16.98 -16.51 -4.17
CA LEU A 13 17.45 -15.20 -3.71
C LEU A 13 17.55 -15.13 -2.18
N LEU A 14 16.56 -15.65 -1.46
CA LEU A 14 16.51 -15.56 0.00
C LEU A 14 17.48 -16.56 0.66
N PHE A 15 17.35 -17.85 0.30
CA PHE A 15 18.05 -18.93 0.98
C PHE A 15 19.36 -19.33 0.32
N GLY A 16 19.53 -18.96 -0.97
CA GLY A 16 20.65 -19.46 -1.78
C GLY A 16 20.42 -20.89 -2.28
N HIS A 17 21.33 -21.36 -3.13
CA HIS A 17 21.34 -22.74 -3.61
C HIS A 17 22.76 -23.21 -3.93
N GLU A 18 22.94 -24.54 -3.84
CA GLU A 18 24.14 -25.20 -4.29
C GLU A 18 24.08 -25.49 -5.78
N GLN A 19 25.24 -25.65 -6.42
CA GLN A 19 25.33 -26.11 -7.80
C GLN A 19 24.59 -27.45 -7.97
N GLY A 20 23.73 -27.54 -8.98
CA GLY A 20 22.96 -28.74 -9.27
C GLY A 20 21.71 -28.92 -8.40
N ALA A 21 21.33 -27.99 -7.54
CA ALA A 21 20.18 -28.08 -6.66
C ALA A 21 18.84 -28.24 -7.42
N PHE A 22 18.74 -27.67 -8.61
CA PHE A 22 17.61 -27.78 -9.53
C PHE A 22 18.04 -27.56 -10.98
N ALA A 23 17.16 -27.83 -11.93
CA ALA A 23 17.44 -27.61 -13.35
C ALA A 23 17.69 -26.11 -13.62
N GLY A 24 18.91 -25.75 -14.00
CA GLY A 24 19.35 -24.36 -14.20
C GLY A 24 20.23 -23.79 -13.07
N ALA A 25 20.46 -24.53 -11.99
CA ALA A 25 21.43 -24.18 -10.96
C ALA A 25 22.87 -24.53 -11.39
N PHE A 26 23.41 -23.77 -12.34
CA PHE A 26 24.74 -24.04 -12.90
C PHE A 26 25.87 -23.73 -11.92
N ASP A 27 25.66 -22.74 -11.06
CA ASP A 27 26.63 -22.32 -10.06
C ASP A 27 25.97 -22.21 -8.67
N ARG A 28 26.78 -22.19 -7.61
CA ARG A 28 26.33 -21.87 -6.26
C ARG A 28 25.89 -20.41 -6.20
N GLN A 29 24.75 -20.13 -5.59
CA GLN A 29 24.28 -18.76 -5.29
C GLN A 29 24.17 -18.56 -3.78
N THR A 30 24.85 -17.53 -3.27
CA THR A 30 24.73 -17.11 -1.89
C THR A 30 23.39 -16.37 -1.69
N GLY A 31 22.59 -16.81 -0.73
CA GLY A 31 21.30 -16.18 -0.40
C GLY A 31 21.44 -14.86 0.36
N LEU A 32 20.39 -14.03 0.34
CA LEU A 32 20.35 -12.76 1.09
C LEU A 32 20.45 -12.97 2.60
N LEU A 33 19.92 -14.07 3.12
CA LEU A 33 20.01 -14.43 4.54
C LEU A 33 21.48 -14.61 4.97
N GLU A 34 22.29 -15.28 4.13
CA GLU A 34 23.72 -15.42 4.34
C GLU A 34 24.46 -14.08 4.18
N GLN A 35 24.13 -13.31 3.15
CA GLN A 35 24.78 -12.01 2.86
C GLN A 35 24.52 -10.96 3.95
N CYS A 36 23.40 -11.06 4.64
CA CYS A 36 22.99 -10.13 5.70
C CYS A 36 23.42 -10.58 7.10
N ASP A 37 24.22 -11.65 7.23
CA ASP A 37 24.73 -12.11 8.53
C ASP A 37 25.44 -10.98 9.28
N GLY A 38 25.13 -10.80 10.56
CA GLY A 38 25.56 -9.67 11.38
C GLY A 38 24.91 -8.32 11.04
N GLY A 39 23.95 -8.29 10.11
CA GLY A 39 23.34 -7.07 9.59
C GLY A 39 21.83 -7.02 9.71
N THR A 40 21.21 -6.31 8.77
CA THR A 40 19.75 -6.11 8.74
C THR A 40 19.20 -6.45 7.36
N LEU A 41 18.15 -7.30 7.35
CA LEU A 41 17.39 -7.65 6.16
C LEU A 41 16.02 -6.96 6.18
N ILE A 42 15.66 -6.28 5.10
CA ILE A 42 14.34 -5.67 4.92
C ILE A 42 13.56 -6.50 3.89
N LEU A 43 12.45 -7.09 4.32
CA LEU A 43 11.49 -7.84 3.50
C LEU A 43 10.30 -6.94 3.16
N ASP A 44 10.29 -6.37 1.97
CA ASP A 44 9.22 -5.52 1.49
C ASP A 44 8.15 -6.35 0.79
N ASP A 45 6.86 -6.17 1.13
CA ASP A 45 5.72 -6.99 0.71
C ASP A 45 5.85 -8.46 1.18
N VAL A 46 6.06 -8.72 2.46
CA VAL A 46 6.29 -10.08 3.01
C VAL A 46 5.11 -11.03 2.80
N ASP A 47 3.89 -10.50 2.68
CA ASP A 47 2.66 -11.22 2.34
C ASP A 47 2.71 -11.89 0.95
N ARG A 48 3.66 -11.50 0.10
CA ARG A 48 3.85 -12.05 -1.26
C ARG A 48 4.80 -13.25 -1.31
N ILE A 49 5.41 -13.59 -0.21
CA ILE A 49 6.24 -14.81 -0.11
C ILE A 49 5.33 -16.03 -0.16
N PRO A 50 5.62 -17.05 -0.99
CA PRO A 50 4.89 -18.32 -1.02
C PRO A 50 4.85 -19.01 0.34
N ARG A 51 3.77 -19.73 0.64
CA ARG A 51 3.49 -20.32 1.95
C ARG A 51 4.61 -21.22 2.46
N ASP A 52 5.13 -22.10 1.61
CA ASP A 52 6.25 -22.99 1.90
C ASP A 52 7.52 -22.25 2.29
N GLN A 53 7.78 -21.13 1.60
CA GLN A 53 8.93 -20.28 1.90
C GLN A 53 8.72 -19.42 3.16
N GLN A 54 7.47 -19.06 3.48
CA GLN A 54 7.15 -18.40 4.75
C GLN A 54 7.46 -19.32 5.94
N GLU A 55 7.09 -20.60 5.84
CA GLU A 55 7.37 -21.60 6.87
C GLU A 55 8.87 -21.82 7.03
N ARG A 56 9.58 -21.96 5.93
CA ARG A 56 11.03 -22.11 5.93
C ARG A 56 11.74 -20.86 6.49
N LEU A 57 11.24 -19.67 6.20
CA LEU A 57 11.79 -18.44 6.75
C LEU A 57 11.54 -18.37 8.27
N ALA A 58 10.37 -18.79 8.74
CA ALA A 58 10.08 -18.87 10.17
C ALA A 58 11.06 -19.79 10.90
N ASP A 59 11.34 -20.97 10.33
CA ASP A 59 12.33 -21.91 10.88
C ASP A 59 13.74 -21.31 10.97
N VAL A 60 14.14 -20.55 9.95
CA VAL A 60 15.43 -19.86 9.95
C VAL A 60 15.49 -18.78 11.02
N LEU A 61 14.41 -18.00 11.18
CA LEU A 61 14.36 -16.93 12.19
C LEU A 61 14.32 -17.48 13.63
N ASP A 62 13.71 -18.65 13.81
CA ASP A 62 13.64 -19.31 15.12
C ASP A 62 14.97 -19.98 15.49
N SER A 63 15.54 -20.75 14.57
CA SER A 63 16.78 -21.53 14.82
C SER A 63 18.08 -20.73 14.66
N GLY A 64 18.05 -19.63 13.90
CA GLY A 64 19.24 -18.92 13.46
C GLY A 64 20.09 -19.72 12.48
N ILE A 65 19.54 -20.75 11.83
CA ILE A 65 20.28 -21.63 10.89
C ILE A 65 19.64 -21.52 9.51
N VAL A 66 20.40 -21.07 8.53
CA VAL A 66 20.02 -21.10 7.12
C VAL A 66 20.66 -22.28 6.41
N ARG A 67 19.90 -22.94 5.55
CA ARG A 67 20.36 -24.03 4.72
C ARG A 67 20.03 -23.72 3.26
N PRO A 68 21.02 -23.50 2.39
CA PRO A 68 20.78 -23.31 0.96
C PRO A 68 20.06 -24.51 0.32
N THR A 69 19.29 -24.27 -0.71
CA THR A 69 18.61 -25.34 -1.44
C THR A 69 19.65 -26.30 -2.05
N GLY A 70 19.48 -27.60 -1.80
CA GLY A 70 20.46 -28.63 -2.19
C GLY A 70 21.62 -28.83 -1.23
N ALA A 71 21.80 -27.98 -0.20
CA ALA A 71 22.86 -28.15 0.78
C ALA A 71 22.53 -29.24 1.82
N THR A 72 23.55 -30.01 2.23
CA THR A 72 23.44 -31.01 3.30
C THR A 72 23.57 -30.39 4.71
N HIS A 73 24.29 -29.27 4.81
CA HIS A 73 24.57 -28.60 6.07
C HIS A 73 24.03 -27.16 6.03
N GLY A 74 23.58 -26.69 7.19
CA GLY A 74 23.24 -25.29 7.42
C GLY A 74 24.37 -24.57 8.15
N PHE A 75 24.35 -23.24 8.14
CA PHE A 75 25.25 -22.40 8.89
C PHE A 75 24.47 -21.40 9.74
N LYS A 76 25.06 -21.00 10.85
CA LYS A 76 24.47 -20.02 11.76
C LYS A 76 24.52 -18.64 11.13
N ILE A 77 23.42 -17.89 11.34
CA ILE A 77 23.31 -16.47 11.02
C ILE A 77 22.76 -15.73 12.23
N ASP A 78 23.14 -14.47 12.36
CA ASP A 78 22.59 -13.51 13.32
C ASP A 78 22.20 -12.25 12.54
N LEU A 79 20.90 -12.02 12.35
CA LEU A 79 20.45 -10.89 11.57
C LEU A 79 19.17 -10.26 12.17
N ARG A 80 19.01 -8.98 11.95
CA ARG A 80 17.78 -8.25 12.26
C ARG A 80 16.87 -8.23 11.04
N VAL A 81 15.57 -8.56 11.22
CA VAL A 81 14.60 -8.51 10.14
C VAL A 81 13.58 -7.40 10.36
N PHE A 82 13.34 -6.62 9.30
CA PHE A 82 12.16 -5.77 9.17
C PHE A 82 11.29 -6.28 8.04
N ALA A 83 10.00 -6.38 8.28
CA ALA A 83 9.04 -6.78 7.27
C ALA A 83 7.99 -5.68 7.08
N THR A 84 7.55 -5.46 5.83
CA THR A 84 6.42 -4.61 5.50
C THR A 84 5.32 -5.40 4.82
N SER A 85 4.07 -5.00 5.01
CA SER A 85 2.91 -5.56 4.32
C SER A 85 1.85 -4.49 4.14
N ASP A 86 1.15 -4.52 3.01
CA ASP A 86 -0.04 -3.72 2.76
C ASP A 86 -1.31 -4.38 3.36
N LEU A 87 -1.23 -5.66 3.75
CA LEU A 87 -2.33 -6.45 4.31
C LEU A 87 -2.27 -6.50 5.84
N ASP A 88 -3.41 -6.73 6.45
CA ASP A 88 -3.46 -7.09 7.87
C ASP A 88 -3.04 -8.57 8.03
N LEU A 89 -1.77 -8.79 8.37
CA LEU A 89 -1.20 -10.12 8.50
C LEU A 89 -1.91 -10.97 9.58
N GLU A 90 -2.54 -10.36 10.58
CA GLU A 90 -3.30 -11.08 11.59
C GLU A 90 -4.56 -11.72 11.00
N GLN A 91 -5.26 -10.97 10.12
CA GLN A 91 -6.39 -11.51 9.37
C GLN A 91 -5.93 -12.57 8.35
N GLU A 92 -4.80 -12.34 7.68
CA GLU A 92 -4.23 -13.31 6.74
C GLU A 92 -3.85 -14.63 7.42
N VAL A 93 -3.40 -14.61 8.67
CA VAL A 93 -3.17 -15.83 9.46
C VAL A 93 -4.47 -16.58 9.72
N VAL A 94 -5.56 -15.87 10.07
CA VAL A 94 -6.87 -16.50 10.33
C VAL A 94 -7.44 -17.13 9.06
N THR A 95 -7.28 -16.49 7.91
CA THR A 95 -7.76 -17.00 6.61
C THR A 95 -6.84 -18.05 5.98
N GLY A 96 -5.64 -18.26 6.55
CA GLY A 96 -4.63 -19.19 6.03
C GLY A 96 -3.75 -18.62 4.93
N GLY A 97 -3.86 -17.35 4.60
CA GLY A 97 -3.03 -16.64 3.61
C GLY A 97 -1.60 -16.38 4.08
N PHE A 98 -1.37 -16.33 5.41
CA PHE A 98 -0.04 -16.12 5.97
C PHE A 98 0.32 -17.16 7.04
N ALA A 99 1.61 -17.54 7.11
CA ALA A 99 2.10 -18.55 8.05
C ALA A 99 2.08 -18.03 9.48
N ARG A 100 1.39 -18.72 10.39
CA ARG A 100 1.34 -18.36 11.80
C ARG A 100 2.72 -18.29 12.44
N ALA A 101 3.58 -19.26 12.15
CA ALA A 101 4.95 -19.31 12.68
C ALA A 101 5.77 -18.07 12.26
N LEU A 102 5.68 -17.65 11.00
CA LEU A 102 6.37 -16.45 10.52
C LEU A 102 5.78 -15.17 11.14
N PHE A 103 4.45 -15.10 11.25
CA PHE A 103 3.79 -13.98 11.91
C PHE A 103 4.27 -13.80 13.35
N ASP A 104 4.33 -14.89 14.12
CA ASP A 104 4.76 -14.83 15.53
C ASP A 104 6.21 -14.35 15.69
N GLN A 105 7.10 -14.69 14.74
CA GLN A 105 8.48 -14.19 14.71
C GLN A 105 8.57 -12.69 14.34
N LEU A 106 7.76 -12.23 13.40
CA LEU A 106 7.80 -10.84 12.92
C LEU A 106 7.00 -9.89 13.80
N ALA A 107 5.95 -10.36 14.48
CA ALA A 107 4.99 -9.53 15.20
C ALA A 107 5.44 -9.10 16.62
N VAL A 108 6.66 -9.41 17.03
CA VAL A 108 7.23 -9.00 18.33
C VAL A 108 7.17 -7.48 18.52
N THR A 109 7.43 -6.73 17.45
CA THR A 109 7.25 -5.27 17.44
C THR A 109 6.49 -4.88 16.16
N ARG A 110 5.28 -4.35 16.36
CA ARG A 110 4.41 -3.93 15.25
C ARG A 110 4.29 -2.42 15.22
N ILE A 111 4.47 -1.84 14.04
CA ILE A 111 4.26 -0.41 13.78
C ILE A 111 3.20 -0.31 12.68
N ARG A 112 2.03 0.24 13.03
CA ARG A 112 0.99 0.54 12.06
C ARG A 112 1.22 1.94 11.52
N MET A 113 1.43 2.03 10.20
CA MET A 113 1.48 3.31 9.50
C MET A 113 0.06 3.77 9.16
N PRO A 114 -0.42 4.91 9.71
CA PRO A 114 -1.77 5.39 9.41
C PRO A 114 -1.87 5.80 7.94
N ALA A 115 -3.03 5.53 7.33
CA ALA A 115 -3.34 6.02 5.99
C ALA A 115 -3.41 7.56 5.96
N LEU A 116 -3.22 8.16 4.78
CA LEU A 116 -3.23 9.62 4.68
C LEU A 116 -4.57 10.24 5.09
N ARG A 117 -5.69 9.55 4.81
CA ARG A 117 -7.04 9.92 5.27
C ARG A 117 -7.22 9.93 6.80
N GLU A 118 -6.36 9.24 7.54
CA GLU A 118 -6.36 9.20 9.01
C GLU A 118 -5.50 10.33 9.62
N ARG A 119 -4.75 11.07 8.78
CA ARG A 119 -3.85 12.17 9.16
C ARG A 119 -3.94 13.35 8.19
N LEU A 120 -5.16 13.82 7.96
CA LEU A 120 -5.43 14.93 7.03
C LEU A 120 -4.65 16.20 7.34
N GLY A 121 -4.35 16.45 8.62
CA GLY A 121 -3.52 17.58 9.05
C GLY A 121 -2.09 17.59 8.49
N ASP A 122 -1.58 16.44 7.99
CA ASP A 122 -0.26 16.36 7.37
C ASP A 122 -0.28 16.80 5.89
N ILE A 123 -1.46 16.82 5.24
CA ILE A 123 -1.60 17.12 3.81
C ILE A 123 -1.01 18.47 3.43
N PRO A 124 -1.27 19.58 4.15
CA PRO A 124 -0.68 20.87 3.80
C PRO A 124 0.85 20.90 3.87
N ALA A 125 1.43 20.21 4.86
CA ALA A 125 2.87 20.13 5.03
C ALA A 125 3.51 19.25 3.94
N LEU A 126 2.92 18.10 3.64
CA LEU A 126 3.35 17.20 2.57
C LEU A 126 3.25 17.87 1.20
N THR A 127 2.16 18.60 0.94
CA THR A 127 1.97 19.33 -0.30
C THR A 127 3.08 20.36 -0.52
N ARG A 128 3.36 21.21 0.48
CA ARG A 128 4.45 22.18 0.41
C ARG A 128 5.81 21.51 0.20
N TYR A 129 6.08 20.44 0.90
CA TYR A 129 7.32 19.67 0.76
C TYR A 129 7.51 19.11 -0.66
N PHE A 130 6.47 18.50 -1.23
CA PHE A 130 6.55 17.94 -2.59
C PHE A 130 6.64 19.02 -3.65
N LEU A 131 5.91 20.13 -3.53
CA LEU A 131 6.00 21.26 -4.47
C LEU A 131 7.42 21.84 -4.50
N ALA A 132 8.05 22.00 -3.33
CA ALA A 132 9.45 22.44 -3.27
C ALA A 132 10.38 21.45 -3.98
N LYS A 133 10.27 20.14 -3.68
CA LYS A 133 11.08 19.09 -4.33
C LYS A 133 10.85 18.97 -5.83
N ILE A 134 9.62 19.16 -6.30
CA ILE A 134 9.30 19.13 -7.73
C ILE A 134 9.93 20.34 -8.43
N GLY A 135 9.86 21.52 -7.81
CA GLY A 135 10.45 22.73 -8.38
C GLY A 135 11.98 22.74 -8.47
N GLU A 136 12.66 21.88 -7.69
CA GLU A 136 14.13 21.69 -7.80
C GLU A 136 14.54 20.84 -9.03
N GLN A 137 13.58 20.19 -9.71
CA GLN A 137 13.88 19.36 -10.86
C GLN A 137 14.14 20.19 -12.12
N PRO A 138 15.13 19.84 -12.95
CA PRO A 138 15.43 20.55 -14.17
C PRO A 138 14.22 20.66 -15.10
N GLY A 139 13.90 21.86 -15.55
CA GLY A 139 12.80 22.13 -16.50
C GLY A 139 11.42 22.28 -15.86
N LEU A 140 11.29 22.14 -14.54
CA LEU A 140 10.04 22.40 -13.81
C LEU A 140 10.09 23.75 -13.11
N LYS A 141 8.91 24.38 -12.96
CA LYS A 141 8.75 25.65 -12.25
C LYS A 141 8.44 25.39 -10.79
N HIS A 142 8.78 26.36 -9.94
CA HIS A 142 8.29 26.41 -8.58
C HIS A 142 6.82 26.85 -8.59
N HIS A 143 5.98 26.05 -7.97
CA HIS A 143 4.55 26.36 -7.82
C HIS A 143 4.21 26.51 -6.34
N SER A 144 3.33 27.47 -6.04
CA SER A 144 2.60 27.55 -4.78
C SER A 144 1.26 26.79 -4.92
N ILE A 145 0.52 26.64 -3.82
CA ILE A 145 -0.83 26.12 -3.85
C ILE A 145 -1.80 27.16 -3.30
N ALA A 146 -2.88 27.41 -4.04
CA ALA A 146 -3.97 28.27 -3.60
C ALA A 146 -4.92 27.51 -2.65
N ASP A 147 -5.67 28.24 -1.83
CA ASP A 147 -6.62 27.65 -0.87
C ASP A 147 -7.64 26.70 -1.54
N SER A 148 -8.12 27.04 -2.74
CA SER A 148 -9.05 26.20 -3.50
C SER A 148 -8.42 24.86 -3.93
N GLY A 149 -7.14 24.86 -4.29
CA GLY A 149 -6.39 23.65 -4.61
C GLY A 149 -6.13 22.82 -3.37
N LEU A 150 -5.76 23.44 -2.27
CA LEU A 150 -5.49 22.77 -1.01
C LEU A 150 -6.77 22.12 -0.44
N SER A 151 -7.90 22.83 -0.44
CA SER A 151 -9.19 22.31 0.02
C SER A 151 -9.64 21.09 -0.79
N LEU A 152 -9.42 21.10 -2.12
CA LEU A 152 -9.72 19.94 -2.95
C LEU A 152 -8.86 18.72 -2.59
N ILE A 153 -7.56 18.94 -2.35
CA ILE A 153 -6.61 17.89 -1.96
C ILE A 153 -6.95 17.30 -0.58
N GLU A 154 -7.35 18.15 0.38
CA GLU A 154 -7.75 17.73 1.72
C GLU A 154 -9.06 16.94 1.74
N GLY A 155 -9.95 17.20 0.79
CA GLY A 155 -11.23 16.50 0.66
C GLY A 155 -11.16 15.11 0.03
N TYR A 156 -10.00 14.66 -0.47
CA TYR A 156 -9.87 13.37 -1.14
C TYR A 156 -9.28 12.29 -0.21
N ASP A 157 -9.77 11.05 -0.31
CA ASP A 157 -9.41 9.95 0.60
C ASP A 157 -8.00 9.36 0.39
N TRP A 158 -7.37 9.66 -0.73
CA TRP A 158 -6.02 9.20 -1.07
C TRP A 158 -5.80 7.69 -0.89
N PRO A 159 -6.51 6.81 -1.62
CA PRO A 159 -6.34 5.36 -1.50
C PRO A 159 -4.89 4.91 -1.77
N GLY A 160 -4.15 5.61 -2.62
CA GLY A 160 -2.71 5.41 -2.85
C GLY A 160 -1.82 6.22 -1.91
N ASN A 161 -2.39 6.80 -0.84
CA ASN A 161 -1.68 7.54 0.20
C ASN A 161 -0.74 8.63 -0.34
N VAL A 162 0.39 8.84 0.33
CA VAL A 162 1.39 9.87 0.01
C VAL A 162 1.94 9.71 -1.42
N ARG A 163 2.06 8.47 -1.91
CA ARG A 163 2.54 8.24 -3.28
C ARG A 163 1.56 8.77 -4.34
N GLN A 164 0.27 8.61 -4.12
CA GLN A 164 -0.75 9.16 -5.00
C GLN A 164 -0.80 10.70 -4.93
N LEU A 165 -0.70 11.27 -3.73
CA LEU A 165 -0.61 12.72 -3.54
C LEU A 165 0.59 13.30 -4.30
N GLN A 166 1.78 12.72 -4.13
CA GLN A 166 2.98 13.14 -4.84
C GLN A 166 2.81 13.07 -6.36
N ALA A 167 2.23 11.99 -6.89
CA ALA A 167 1.99 11.83 -8.32
C ALA A 167 0.97 12.86 -8.87
N ALA A 168 -0.07 13.17 -8.09
CA ALA A 168 -1.05 14.19 -8.46
C ALA A 168 -0.44 15.59 -8.50
N LEU A 169 0.37 15.94 -7.51
CA LEU A 169 1.09 17.22 -7.46
C LEU A 169 2.11 17.33 -8.61
N PHE A 170 2.88 16.28 -8.87
CA PHE A 170 3.83 16.26 -9.98
C PHE A 170 3.12 16.52 -11.32
N ARG A 171 2.01 15.81 -11.55
CA ARG A 171 1.21 16.00 -12.77
C ARG A 171 0.68 17.42 -12.87
N ALA A 172 0.13 17.97 -11.79
CA ALA A 172 -0.35 19.35 -11.78
C ALA A 172 0.77 20.34 -12.13
N CYS A 173 1.97 20.20 -11.55
CA CYS A 173 3.12 21.06 -11.85
C CYS A 173 3.60 20.97 -13.30
N VAL A 174 3.50 19.80 -13.93
CA VAL A 174 3.91 19.62 -15.35
C VAL A 174 2.97 20.34 -16.31
N PHE A 175 1.66 20.33 -16.04
CA PHE A 175 0.66 20.89 -16.94
C PHE A 175 0.25 22.33 -16.61
N GLU A 176 0.44 22.79 -15.37
CA GLU A 176 0.07 24.15 -14.96
C GLU A 176 1.13 25.15 -15.40
N GLN A 177 0.67 26.25 -15.99
CA GLN A 177 1.54 27.36 -16.41
C GLN A 177 1.56 28.52 -15.41
N ARG A 178 0.53 28.59 -14.56
CA ARG A 178 0.38 29.63 -13.55
C ARG A 178 1.30 29.34 -12.37
N GLU A 179 1.61 30.36 -11.61
CA GLU A 179 2.47 30.25 -10.43
C GLU A 179 1.79 29.47 -9.26
N ALA A 180 0.46 29.55 -9.16
CA ALA A 180 -0.30 28.89 -8.11
C ALA A 180 -1.19 27.78 -8.67
N LEU A 181 -1.11 26.59 -8.07
CA LEU A 181 -2.01 25.47 -8.33
C LEU A 181 -3.38 25.75 -7.67
N THR A 182 -4.44 25.65 -8.43
CA THR A 182 -5.83 25.82 -8.00
C THR A 182 -6.60 24.51 -8.09
N ALA A 183 -7.87 24.46 -7.71
CA ALA A 183 -8.73 23.30 -7.92
C ALA A 183 -8.76 22.85 -9.39
N HIS A 184 -8.67 23.78 -10.35
CA HIS A 184 -8.63 23.47 -11.78
C HIS A 184 -7.34 22.77 -12.23
N SER A 185 -6.27 22.85 -11.45
CA SER A 185 -5.01 22.12 -11.73
C SER A 185 -5.12 20.62 -11.42
N PHE A 186 -6.25 20.18 -10.82
CA PHE A 186 -6.49 18.79 -10.42
C PHE A 186 -7.83 18.24 -10.99
N PRO A 187 -8.05 18.24 -12.32
CA PRO A 187 -9.35 17.89 -12.90
C PRO A 187 -9.78 16.47 -12.53
N GLN A 188 -8.85 15.53 -12.45
CA GLN A 188 -9.14 14.14 -12.10
C GLN A 188 -9.64 13.99 -10.65
N LEU A 189 -9.14 14.79 -9.71
CA LEU A 189 -9.64 14.78 -8.33
C LEU A 189 -11.04 15.37 -8.25
N ALA A 190 -11.31 16.43 -9.01
CA ALA A 190 -12.62 17.04 -9.08
C ALA A 190 -13.69 16.10 -9.62
N GLU A 191 -13.38 15.33 -10.68
CA GLU A 191 -14.26 14.29 -11.22
C GLU A 191 -14.51 13.17 -10.19
N LEU A 192 -13.46 12.64 -9.55
CA LEU A 192 -13.58 11.57 -8.57
C LEU A 192 -14.38 12.00 -7.33
N LEU A 193 -14.26 13.23 -6.89
CA LEU A 193 -15.06 13.78 -5.78
C LEU A 193 -16.51 14.04 -6.21
N GLY A 194 -16.74 14.49 -7.45
CA GLY A 194 -18.08 14.62 -8.02
C GLY A 194 -18.80 13.27 -8.11
N ASP A 195 -18.13 12.25 -8.63
CA ASP A 195 -18.65 10.88 -8.69
C ASP A 195 -18.91 10.27 -7.30
N GLN A 196 -18.13 10.62 -6.29
CA GLN A 196 -18.36 10.15 -4.92
C GLN A 196 -19.56 10.84 -4.27
N ALA A 197 -19.78 12.12 -4.53
CA ALA A 197 -20.95 12.85 -4.09
C ALA A 197 -22.23 12.26 -4.71
N ASP A 198 -22.23 12.00 -6.02
CA ASP A 198 -23.34 11.36 -6.74
C ASP A 198 -23.59 9.93 -6.25
N ARG A 199 -22.56 9.14 -5.96
CA ARG A 199 -22.71 7.80 -5.38
C ARG A 199 -23.18 7.83 -3.93
N GLY A 200 -22.80 8.83 -3.16
CA GLY A 200 -23.27 9.08 -1.79
C GLY A 200 -24.76 9.43 -1.79
N GLU A 201 -25.19 10.33 -2.66
CA GLU A 201 -26.58 10.70 -2.83
C GLU A 201 -27.43 9.57 -3.44
N SER A 202 -26.89 8.81 -4.40
CA SER A 202 -27.55 7.62 -4.96
C SER A 202 -27.72 6.49 -3.93
N ARG A 203 -26.74 6.29 -3.03
CA ARG A 203 -26.88 5.33 -1.93
C ARG A 203 -27.88 5.79 -0.87
N ALA A 204 -27.97 7.09 -0.60
CA ALA A 204 -28.99 7.64 0.27
C ALA A 204 -30.40 7.59 -0.35
N ARG A 205 -30.50 7.70 -1.68
CA ARG A 205 -31.77 7.55 -2.44
C ARG A 205 -32.16 6.09 -2.70
N GLY A 206 -31.22 5.16 -2.71
CA GLY A 206 -31.45 3.74 -3.05
C GLY A 206 -31.86 2.81 -1.91
N LEU A 207 -32.02 3.28 -0.70
CA LEU A 207 -32.32 2.46 0.49
C LEU A 207 -33.46 3.00 1.37
N GLY A 208 -34.25 3.96 0.90
CA GLY A 208 -35.38 4.47 1.64
C GLY A 208 -36.53 4.92 0.72
N VAL A 209 -37.69 4.36 0.93
CA VAL A 209 -38.93 4.93 0.39
C VAL A 209 -39.07 6.32 1.03
N LEU A 210 -39.16 7.37 0.22
CA LEU A 210 -39.38 8.73 0.71
C LEU A 210 -40.78 8.81 1.33
N LEU A 211 -40.83 8.90 2.64
CA LEU A 211 -42.09 8.98 3.41
C LEU A 211 -42.68 10.40 3.45
N TYR A 212 -41.90 11.41 3.04
CA TYR A 212 -42.30 12.82 3.09
C TYR A 212 -42.13 13.48 1.72
N THR A 213 -43.04 14.41 1.41
CA THR A 213 -42.90 15.33 0.26
C THR A 213 -41.85 16.39 0.55
N ASP A 214 -41.37 17.11 -0.49
CA ASP A 214 -40.42 18.23 -0.37
C ASP A 214 -40.91 19.35 0.55
N ASP A 215 -42.24 19.46 0.74
CA ASP A 215 -42.90 20.41 1.66
C ASP A 215 -43.07 19.88 3.09
N GLY A 216 -42.48 18.71 3.41
CA GLY A 216 -42.48 18.13 4.76
C GLY A 216 -43.79 17.41 5.17
N HIS A 217 -44.70 17.14 4.25
CA HIS A 217 -45.90 16.39 4.50
C HIS A 217 -45.67 14.89 4.27
N VAL A 218 -46.39 14.04 5.05
CA VAL A 218 -46.34 12.58 4.88
C VAL A 218 -47.00 12.22 3.55
N ARG A 219 -46.31 11.47 2.69
CA ARG A 219 -46.85 11.00 1.42
C ARG A 219 -48.00 10.00 1.62
N PRO A 220 -49.03 10.02 0.77
CA PRO A 220 -50.10 9.02 0.79
C PRO A 220 -49.54 7.61 0.59
N LEU A 221 -50.15 6.63 1.25
CA LEU A 221 -49.68 5.24 1.23
C LEU A 221 -49.63 4.64 -0.19
N GLU A 222 -50.57 5.05 -1.04
CA GLU A 222 -50.65 4.63 -2.44
C GLU A 222 -49.49 5.08 -3.30
N GLU A 223 -48.91 6.26 -3.01
CA GLU A 223 -47.68 6.75 -3.69
C GLU A 223 -46.41 6.06 -3.16
N ILE A 224 -46.40 5.68 -1.88
CA ILE A 224 -45.29 4.96 -1.25
C ILE A 224 -45.24 3.51 -1.77
N GLU A 225 -46.40 2.86 -1.96
CA GLU A 225 -46.47 1.51 -2.51
C GLU A 225 -46.02 1.43 -3.97
N ALA A 226 -46.28 2.49 -4.76
CA ALA A 226 -45.85 2.57 -6.16
C ALA A 226 -44.33 2.65 -6.34
N ASP A 227 -43.56 3.14 -5.33
CA ASP A 227 -42.12 3.23 -5.35
C ASP A 227 -41.42 1.90 -4.93
N ILE A 228 -42.21 0.89 -4.50
CA ILE A 228 -41.70 -0.40 -4.00
C ILE A 228 -41.81 -1.51 -5.06
N ILE A 229 -42.58 -1.30 -6.13
CA ILE A 229 -42.82 -2.26 -7.22
C ILE A 229 -41.90 -1.93 -8.40
#